data_46b365422d996cb5ed6916e59178b967
#
_entry.id   46b365422d996cb5ed6916e59178b967
#
_cell.length_a   1.000
_cell.length_b   1.000
_cell.length_c   1.000
_cell.angle_alpha   90.00
_cell.angle_beta   90.00
_cell.angle_gamma   90.00
#
_symmetry.space_group_name_H-M   'P 1'
#
loop_
_entity.id
_entity.type
_entity.pdbx_description
1 polymer ?
#
loop_
_entity_poly.entity_id
_entity_poly.type
_entity_poly.pdbx_seq_one_letter_code
_entity_poly.pdbx_strand_id
1 'polypeptide(L)'
;MSNFLDDLYNGIVSRRAFLEKMSVTAAGMPLLGGAVVGAAEPQSSNPQSRAQTGATKNTGKQKELDIDQLPDDKTTYSPSNIGGGGRVERDFYRRWIKLTKIPTVEGYSIIDARTQEVFPWPEVEGRGVYLNFSGNVHMDGVIYEIPPGKALAARHNFYEQNLIGLKGRGYTMVGHAPHASKVEWGEGSLFTVPLNAVHRHYNADSAHPARLLAITTFPLMLQLFGSLRLINELPFEFTNRFDGSPDYYTKRKRIELRWDEANLVPDMRETELVEWNERGGGDRSIFWKMGGQTILEPHASEFEVGSYKLGHRHPYEAIILTLNGKGFSLAGKDGLDESKSVKLDWQEGSIVSPPYYWWHQHFNTGTTPARYFAMTEGDFPKRLGIPLDVQQIEANQEDPQIKRRFEEELKKAGTAAAQVHHNLDESDHPGHTHSHGHGHSHSHPHDGDHSHDV
;
A
#
# COMPACT_ATOMS: atom_id res chain seq x y z
N MET A 1 -0.10 20.64 32.84
CA MET A 1 -0.16 19.87 31.57
C MET A 1 0.45 18.48 31.71
N SER A 2 1.52 18.26 32.49
CA SER A 2 2.11 16.91 32.69
C SER A 2 1.12 15.90 33.29
N ASN A 3 0.39 16.26 34.36
CA ASN A 3 -0.52 15.33 35.02
C ASN A 3 -1.74 14.87 34.20
N PHE A 4 -2.11 15.63 33.17
CA PHE A 4 -3.26 15.27 32.31
C PHE A 4 -2.91 14.19 31.25
N LEU A 5 -1.68 14.21 30.78
CA LEU A 5 -1.18 13.17 29.90
C LEU A 5 -0.99 11.84 30.66
N ASP A 6 -0.59 11.93 31.92
CA ASP A 6 -0.44 10.74 32.79
C ASP A 6 -1.80 10.10 33.12
N ASP A 7 -2.87 10.87 33.26
CA ASP A 7 -4.23 10.38 33.50
C ASP A 7 -4.86 9.73 32.26
N LEU A 8 -4.55 10.27 31.07
CA LEU A 8 -4.92 9.65 29.79
C LEU A 8 -4.16 8.32 29.60
N TYR A 9 -2.92 8.30 30.02
CA TYR A 9 -2.01 7.16 29.96
C TYR A 9 -2.47 5.98 30.85
N ASN A 10 -3.11 6.30 31.97
CA ASN A 10 -3.55 5.29 32.94
C ASN A 10 -5.01 4.83 32.72
N GLY A 11 -5.63 5.19 31.57
CA GLY A 11 -7.00 4.77 31.25
C GLY A 11 -8.10 5.37 32.14
N ILE A 12 -7.78 6.43 32.92
CA ILE A 12 -8.66 7.02 33.93
C ILE A 12 -9.62 8.07 33.32
N VAL A 13 -9.29 8.58 32.11
CA VAL A 13 -10.13 9.61 31.42
C VAL A 13 -10.75 9.04 30.17
N SER A 14 -12.08 8.97 30.14
CA SER A 14 -12.80 8.56 28.93
C SER A 14 -12.69 9.62 27.82
N ARG A 15 -12.72 9.20 26.55
CA ARG A 15 -12.73 10.06 25.35
C ARG A 15 -13.78 11.18 25.44
N ARG A 16 -14.90 10.90 26.09
CA ARG A 16 -15.98 11.88 26.32
C ARG A 16 -15.52 13.04 27.22
N ALA A 17 -14.81 12.77 28.30
CA ALA A 17 -14.24 13.78 29.18
C ALA A 17 -13.11 14.59 28.52
N PHE A 18 -12.38 13.99 27.58
CA PHE A 18 -11.38 14.66 26.74
C PHE A 18 -12.04 15.68 25.81
N LEU A 19 -13.09 15.29 25.10
CA LEU A 19 -13.81 16.16 24.13
C LEU A 19 -14.56 17.29 24.84
N GLU A 20 -15.13 17.05 25.99
CA GLU A 20 -15.79 18.08 26.81
C GLU A 20 -14.80 19.16 27.29
N LYS A 21 -13.56 18.82 27.62
CA LYS A 21 -12.53 19.79 27.99
C LYS A 21 -11.93 20.57 26.82
N MET A 22 -11.90 19.98 25.62
CA MET A 22 -11.41 20.65 24.41
C MET A 22 -12.40 21.67 23.84
N SER A 23 -13.71 21.50 24.05
CA SER A 23 -14.75 22.40 23.54
C SER A 23 -14.80 23.77 24.28
N VAL A 24 -14.16 23.89 25.42
CA VAL A 24 -14.15 25.15 26.22
C VAL A 24 -13.06 26.14 25.76
N THR A 25 -12.07 25.71 24.98
CA THR A 25 -10.93 26.56 24.57
C THR A 25 -11.05 27.18 23.18
N ALA A 26 -12.12 26.88 22.42
CA ALA A 26 -12.30 27.30 21.01
C ALA A 26 -13.25 28.51 20.81
N ALA A 27 -13.66 29.19 21.86
CA ALA A 27 -14.52 30.36 21.76
C ALA A 27 -13.71 31.67 21.82
N GLY A 28 -13.25 32.12 20.66
CA GLY A 28 -12.71 33.47 20.54
C GLY A 28 -11.72 33.69 19.39
N MET A 29 -12.21 33.89 18.16
CA MET A 29 -11.58 34.74 17.14
C MET A 29 -12.51 34.96 15.95
N PRO A 30 -12.61 36.20 15.39
CA PRO A 30 -13.58 36.53 14.36
C PRO A 30 -13.08 36.26 12.93
N LEU A 31 -14.02 35.85 12.07
CA LEU A 31 -13.87 35.65 10.63
C LEU A 31 -13.83 36.99 9.86
N LEU A 32 -12.85 37.18 9.02
CA LEU A 32 -12.86 38.18 7.96
C LEU A 32 -13.06 37.47 6.61
N GLY A 33 -14.09 37.91 5.90
CA GLY A 33 -14.46 37.38 4.60
C GLY A 33 -13.66 37.98 3.44
N GLY A 34 -13.41 37.19 2.40
CA GLY A 34 -12.86 37.63 1.13
C GLY A 34 -13.46 36.85 -0.02
N ALA A 35 -14.03 37.57 -0.97
CA ALA A 35 -14.65 37.04 -2.16
C ALA A 35 -13.62 36.59 -3.20
N VAL A 36 -13.89 35.51 -3.93
CA VAL A 36 -13.09 35.04 -5.06
C VAL A 36 -13.93 34.98 -6.32
N VAL A 37 -13.43 35.65 -7.33
CA VAL A 37 -13.97 35.77 -8.71
C VAL A 37 -13.58 34.51 -9.49
N GLY A 38 -14.52 33.97 -10.27
CA GLY A 38 -14.35 32.76 -11.05
C GLY A 38 -13.48 32.93 -12.31
N ALA A 39 -12.76 31.88 -12.66
CA ALA A 39 -12.12 31.70 -13.96
C ALA A 39 -12.47 30.32 -14.51
N ALA A 40 -12.73 30.28 -15.82
CA ALA A 40 -13.24 29.12 -16.55
C ALA A 40 -12.18 28.02 -16.77
N GLU A 41 -12.62 26.76 -16.74
CA GLU A 41 -11.82 25.56 -16.99
C GLU A 41 -11.61 25.32 -18.50
N PRO A 42 -10.46 24.73 -18.88
CA PRO A 42 -10.32 24.00 -20.13
C PRO A 42 -10.60 22.50 -19.92
N GLN A 43 -11.51 21.95 -20.68
CA GLN A 43 -11.83 20.52 -20.71
C GLN A 43 -10.64 19.70 -21.24
N SER A 44 -10.07 18.84 -20.43
CA SER A 44 -9.20 17.74 -20.87
C SER A 44 -9.89 16.42 -20.58
N SER A 45 -10.18 15.67 -21.63
CA SER A 45 -10.77 14.34 -21.59
C SER A 45 -9.70 13.29 -21.32
N ASN A 46 -9.41 13.01 -20.05
CA ASN A 46 -8.63 11.85 -19.65
C ASN A 46 -9.32 11.17 -18.44
N PRO A 47 -9.66 9.89 -18.46
CA PRO A 47 -10.38 9.23 -17.37
C PRO A 47 -9.51 8.95 -16.12
N GLN A 48 -8.32 9.51 -16.05
CA GLN A 48 -7.45 9.39 -14.90
C GLN A 48 -7.83 10.39 -13.81
N SER A 49 -8.22 9.89 -12.66
CA SER A 49 -8.50 10.58 -11.39
C SER A 49 -9.65 11.60 -11.40
N ARG A 50 -10.84 11.16 -11.06
CA ARG A 50 -11.93 12.05 -10.64
C ARG A 50 -12.03 12.00 -9.11
N ALA A 51 -11.57 13.05 -8.44
CA ALA A 51 -11.90 13.26 -7.04
C ALA A 51 -13.42 13.50 -6.93
N GLN A 52 -14.12 12.66 -6.18
CA GLN A 52 -15.53 12.94 -5.90
C GLN A 52 -15.63 14.05 -4.86
N THR A 53 -15.86 15.29 -5.32
CA THR A 53 -16.22 16.41 -4.47
C THR A 53 -17.72 16.38 -4.21
N GLY A 54 -18.16 15.53 -3.30
CA GLY A 54 -19.53 15.51 -2.77
C GLY A 54 -19.61 16.31 -1.47
N ALA A 55 -19.37 17.61 -1.48
CA ALA A 55 -19.62 18.46 -0.32
C ALA A 55 -21.09 18.84 -0.25
N THR A 56 -21.91 18.02 0.38
CA THR A 56 -23.23 18.43 0.87
C THR A 56 -23.05 19.23 2.17
N LYS A 57 -23.36 20.54 2.11
CA LYS A 57 -23.49 21.40 3.29
C LYS A 57 -24.61 20.87 4.18
N ASN A 58 -24.27 20.21 5.27
CA ASN A 58 -25.23 19.86 6.31
C ASN A 58 -24.78 20.49 7.64
N THR A 59 -25.47 21.58 8.05
CA THR A 59 -25.21 22.33 9.27
C THR A 59 -26.07 21.80 10.44
N GLY A 60 -26.11 20.50 10.65
CA GLY A 60 -26.68 19.85 11.83
C GLY A 60 -25.55 19.21 12.65
N LYS A 61 -25.66 19.25 13.98
CA LYS A 61 -24.81 18.44 14.86
C LYS A 61 -24.92 16.98 14.41
N GLN A 62 -23.99 16.54 13.57
CA GLN A 62 -23.93 15.16 13.13
C GLN A 62 -23.54 14.31 14.35
N LYS A 63 -24.43 13.37 14.70
CA LYS A 63 -24.11 12.26 15.58
C LYS A 63 -22.90 11.55 15.00
N GLU A 64 -21.87 11.32 15.80
CA GLU A 64 -20.70 10.56 15.39
C GLU A 64 -21.17 9.25 14.74
N LEU A 65 -20.77 9.01 13.50
CA LEU A 65 -21.19 7.84 12.75
C LEU A 65 -20.47 6.62 13.31
N ASP A 66 -21.19 5.85 14.11
CA ASP A 66 -20.73 4.56 14.59
C ASP A 66 -21.05 3.51 13.50
N ILE A 67 -20.03 3.07 12.79
CA ILE A 67 -20.18 2.05 11.75
C ILE A 67 -20.71 0.74 12.30
N ASP A 68 -20.50 0.48 13.59
CA ASP A 68 -20.99 -0.71 14.29
C ASP A 68 -22.53 -0.69 14.43
N GLN A 69 -23.13 0.49 14.33
CA GLN A 69 -24.59 0.70 14.43
C GLN A 69 -25.27 0.95 13.08
N LEU A 70 -24.52 0.97 11.96
CA LEU A 70 -25.12 1.16 10.66
C LEU A 70 -25.95 -0.07 10.29
N PRO A 71 -27.20 0.11 9.83
CA PRO A 71 -27.99 -1.00 9.32
C PRO A 71 -27.30 -1.61 8.09
N ASP A 72 -27.46 -2.91 7.93
CA ASP A 72 -26.96 -3.60 6.73
C ASP A 72 -27.49 -2.90 5.47
N ASP A 73 -26.62 -2.71 4.46
CA ASP A 73 -27.03 -2.12 3.19
C ASP A 73 -27.93 -3.13 2.44
N LYS A 74 -29.19 -2.77 2.30
CA LYS A 74 -30.18 -3.61 1.61
C LYS A 74 -30.14 -3.48 0.10
N THR A 75 -29.25 -2.64 -0.43
CA THR A 75 -29.29 -2.22 -1.84
C THR A 75 -28.49 -3.12 -2.78
N THR A 76 -27.63 -3.98 -2.28
CA THR A 76 -26.86 -4.92 -3.10
C THR A 76 -27.45 -6.33 -2.98
N TYR A 77 -28.39 -6.59 -3.84
CA TYR A 77 -28.94 -7.92 -4.04
C TYR A 77 -28.14 -8.64 -5.14
N SER A 78 -27.30 -9.59 -4.77
CA SER A 78 -26.72 -10.51 -5.73
C SER A 78 -27.58 -11.78 -5.79
N PRO A 79 -28.31 -12.05 -6.88
CA PRO A 79 -29.01 -13.30 -7.04
C PRO A 79 -27.97 -14.41 -7.19
N SER A 80 -27.67 -15.13 -6.12
CA SER A 80 -26.97 -16.40 -6.25
C SER A 80 -27.95 -17.39 -6.88
N ASN A 81 -27.61 -17.98 -8.02
CA ASN A 81 -28.40 -19.03 -8.68
C ASN A 81 -28.50 -20.32 -7.86
N ILE A 82 -28.05 -20.33 -6.62
CA ILE A 82 -28.06 -21.47 -5.73
C ILE A 82 -28.97 -21.12 -4.54
N GLY A 83 -30.19 -21.63 -4.58
CA GLY A 83 -31.07 -21.72 -3.42
C GLY A 83 -31.96 -20.53 -3.09
N GLY A 84 -32.26 -19.61 -4.02
CA GLY A 84 -33.42 -18.68 -3.94
C GLY A 84 -33.44 -17.68 -2.76
N GLY A 85 -32.40 -17.56 -1.97
CA GLY A 85 -32.28 -16.59 -0.89
C GLY A 85 -31.32 -15.46 -1.23
N GLY A 86 -31.79 -14.21 -1.23
CA GLY A 86 -30.91 -13.05 -1.34
C GLY A 86 -29.91 -13.01 -0.19
N ARG A 87 -28.64 -12.69 -0.50
CA ARG A 87 -27.63 -12.40 0.53
C ARG A 87 -27.57 -10.90 0.74
N VAL A 88 -27.51 -10.47 1.99
CA VAL A 88 -27.17 -9.10 2.33
C VAL A 88 -25.66 -8.96 2.16
N GLU A 89 -25.22 -8.11 1.23
CA GLU A 89 -23.81 -7.79 1.05
C GLU A 89 -23.37 -6.86 2.17
N ARG A 90 -22.37 -7.29 2.91
CA ARG A 90 -21.77 -6.52 4.00
C ARG A 90 -20.42 -6.01 3.54
N ASP A 91 -20.38 -4.82 2.95
CA ASP A 91 -19.16 -4.13 2.59
C ASP A 91 -18.92 -2.96 3.54
N PHE A 92 -18.30 -3.26 4.66
CA PHE A 92 -18.02 -2.27 5.71
C PHE A 92 -17.07 -1.19 5.23
N TYR A 93 -16.08 -1.53 4.41
CA TYR A 93 -15.08 -0.57 3.95
C TYR A 93 -15.68 0.43 2.94
N ARG A 94 -16.44 -0.03 1.95
CA ARG A 94 -17.15 0.87 1.02
C ARG A 94 -18.17 1.75 1.70
N ARG A 95 -18.84 1.22 2.70
CA ARG A 95 -19.78 2.00 3.54
C ARG A 95 -19.02 3.08 4.30
N TRP A 96 -17.87 2.72 4.90
CA TRP A 96 -17.02 3.67 5.60
C TRP A 96 -16.48 4.75 4.66
N ILE A 97 -16.00 4.43 3.43
CA ILE A 97 -15.57 5.41 2.42
C ILE A 97 -16.67 6.45 2.15
N LYS A 98 -17.93 6.00 2.01
CA LYS A 98 -19.07 6.91 1.77
C LYS A 98 -19.39 7.83 2.97
N LEU A 99 -19.00 7.43 4.17
CA LEU A 99 -19.33 8.11 5.42
C LEU A 99 -18.16 8.92 5.99
N THR A 100 -16.94 8.59 5.62
CA THR A 100 -15.78 9.38 6.04
C THR A 100 -15.84 10.79 5.45
N LYS A 101 -15.41 11.77 6.24
CA LYS A 101 -15.33 13.17 5.79
C LYS A 101 -14.05 13.45 5.00
N ILE A 102 -13.10 12.52 5.02
CA ILE A 102 -11.85 12.66 4.30
C ILE A 102 -12.07 12.18 2.87
N PRO A 103 -11.76 13.00 1.87
CA PRO A 103 -11.87 12.62 0.47
C PRO A 103 -11.03 11.37 0.16
N THR A 104 -11.56 10.56 -0.76
CA THR A 104 -10.89 9.36 -1.26
C THR A 104 -10.62 9.55 -2.76
N VAL A 105 -9.40 9.31 -3.17
CA VAL A 105 -9.00 9.20 -4.58
C VAL A 105 -9.23 7.76 -5.01
N GLU A 106 -10.03 7.60 -6.05
CA GLU A 106 -10.33 6.31 -6.67
C GLU A 106 -9.73 6.24 -8.08
N GLY A 107 -9.71 5.08 -8.69
CA GLY A 107 -9.19 4.85 -10.03
C GLY A 107 -8.06 3.81 -10.02
N TYR A 108 -7.15 3.89 -10.97
CA TYR A 108 -6.04 2.93 -11.11
C TYR A 108 -4.67 3.54 -10.80
N SER A 109 -4.59 4.87 -10.77
CA SER A 109 -3.32 5.57 -10.60
C SER A 109 -3.49 7.02 -10.17
N ILE A 110 -2.40 7.59 -9.65
CA ILE A 110 -2.18 9.04 -9.53
C ILE A 110 -0.82 9.38 -10.13
N ILE A 111 -0.72 10.58 -10.67
CA ILE A 111 0.49 11.03 -11.41
C ILE A 111 1.66 11.31 -10.45
N ASP A 112 1.39 11.94 -9.30
CA ASP A 112 2.44 12.25 -8.32
C ASP A 112 1.85 12.35 -6.89
N ALA A 113 2.19 11.38 -6.05
CA ALA A 113 1.77 11.35 -4.65
C ALA A 113 2.35 12.51 -3.82
N ARG A 114 3.49 13.07 -4.24
CA ARG A 114 4.17 14.19 -3.56
C ARG A 114 3.39 15.50 -3.69
N THR A 115 2.58 15.62 -4.74
CA THR A 115 1.78 16.82 -5.06
C THR A 115 0.27 16.57 -5.02
N GLN A 116 -0.16 15.33 -4.76
CA GLN A 116 -1.57 14.98 -4.63
C GLN A 116 -2.25 15.92 -3.64
N GLU A 117 -3.45 16.41 -3.99
CA GLU A 117 -4.24 17.25 -3.11
C GLU A 117 -4.58 16.52 -1.81
N VAL A 118 -4.41 17.21 -0.69
CA VAL A 118 -4.72 16.72 0.66
C VAL A 118 -5.62 17.73 1.37
N PHE A 119 -6.48 17.23 2.25
CA PHE A 119 -7.54 17.99 2.88
C PHE A 119 -7.35 18.09 4.38
N PRO A 120 -7.85 19.13 5.05
CA PRO A 120 -7.78 19.24 6.51
C PRO A 120 -8.36 17.99 7.19
N TRP A 121 -7.63 17.45 8.13
CA TRP A 121 -8.02 16.26 8.90
C TRP A 121 -7.81 16.51 10.40
N PRO A 122 -8.79 17.13 11.08
CA PRO A 122 -8.64 17.54 12.48
C PRO A 122 -8.33 16.39 13.43
N GLU A 123 -8.86 15.20 13.18
CA GLU A 123 -8.69 14.02 14.04
C GLU A 123 -7.23 13.52 14.06
N VAL A 124 -6.46 13.83 13.02
CA VAL A 124 -5.03 13.51 12.97
C VAL A 124 -4.12 14.72 13.22
N GLU A 125 -4.68 15.89 13.50
CA GLU A 125 -3.95 17.16 13.68
C GLU A 125 -3.07 17.52 12.46
N GLY A 126 -3.56 17.22 11.25
CA GLY A 126 -2.84 17.43 10.01
C GLY A 126 -3.76 17.53 8.80
N ARG A 127 -3.25 17.11 7.66
CA ARG A 127 -4.01 16.99 6.40
C ARG A 127 -3.83 15.58 5.84
N GLY A 128 -4.74 15.14 4.99
CA GLY A 128 -4.60 13.85 4.34
C GLY A 128 -5.63 13.58 3.25
N VAL A 129 -5.46 12.42 2.62
CA VAL A 129 -6.37 11.88 1.62
C VAL A 129 -6.24 10.36 1.60
N TYR A 130 -7.36 9.66 1.47
CA TYR A 130 -7.37 8.22 1.25
C TYR A 130 -7.16 7.89 -0.23
N LEU A 131 -6.49 6.77 -0.49
CA LEU A 131 -6.24 6.23 -1.82
C LEU A 131 -6.85 4.82 -1.87
N ASN A 132 -8.01 4.67 -2.50
CA ASN A 132 -8.63 3.38 -2.74
C ASN A 132 -8.59 3.07 -4.23
N PHE A 133 -7.50 2.45 -4.67
CA PHE A 133 -7.30 2.10 -6.06
C PHE A 133 -7.95 0.78 -6.42
N SER A 134 -8.42 0.69 -7.68
CA SER A 134 -8.87 -0.55 -8.30
C SER A 134 -10.00 -1.27 -7.57
N GLY A 135 -10.65 -0.59 -6.63
CA GLY A 135 -11.65 -1.18 -5.76
C GLY A 135 -11.07 -2.17 -4.74
N ASN A 136 -9.80 -1.99 -4.37
CA ASN A 136 -9.12 -2.78 -3.37
C ASN A 136 -9.90 -2.84 -2.07
N VAL A 137 -9.92 -4.02 -1.44
CA VAL A 137 -10.66 -4.30 -0.20
C VAL A 137 -9.77 -4.90 0.89
N HIS A 138 -8.53 -5.24 0.56
CA HIS A 138 -7.54 -5.73 1.53
C HIS A 138 -6.57 -4.63 1.94
N MET A 139 -6.15 -3.79 0.99
CA MET A 139 -5.20 -2.70 1.23
C MET A 139 -5.73 -1.36 0.73
N ASP A 140 -5.35 -0.31 1.42
CA ASP A 140 -5.50 1.07 0.97
C ASP A 140 -4.20 1.87 1.14
N GLY A 141 -4.20 3.10 0.60
CA GLY A 141 -3.17 4.08 0.86
C GLY A 141 -3.72 5.29 1.60
N VAL A 142 -2.88 5.94 2.39
CA VAL A 142 -3.19 7.22 3.01
C VAL A 142 -2.02 8.16 2.85
N ILE A 143 -2.22 9.31 2.21
CA ILE A 143 -1.23 10.37 2.23
C ILE A 143 -1.51 11.26 3.43
N TYR A 144 -0.55 11.38 4.33
CA TYR A 144 -0.53 12.33 5.42
C TYR A 144 0.37 13.51 5.08
N GLU A 145 -0.08 14.73 5.40
CA GLU A 145 0.74 15.93 5.38
C GLU A 145 0.84 16.49 6.79
N ILE A 146 2.07 16.61 7.27
CA ILE A 146 2.42 17.09 8.61
C ILE A 146 2.85 18.54 8.48
N PRO A 147 2.16 19.50 9.11
CA PRO A 147 2.52 20.90 9.03
C PRO A 147 3.95 21.18 9.52
N PRO A 148 4.59 22.30 9.10
CA PRO A 148 5.95 22.65 9.50
C PRO A 148 6.16 22.65 11.00
N GLY A 149 7.15 21.92 11.50
CA GLY A 149 7.51 21.82 12.91
C GLY A 149 6.43 21.23 13.82
N LYS A 150 5.41 20.57 13.27
CA LYS A 150 4.30 19.96 14.01
C LYS A 150 4.39 18.44 14.01
N ALA A 151 3.46 17.85 14.74
CA ALA A 151 3.27 16.40 14.77
C ALA A 151 1.80 16.09 14.50
N LEU A 152 1.53 14.91 13.98
CA LEU A 152 0.18 14.36 13.92
C LEU A 152 -0.27 13.91 15.32
N ALA A 153 -1.57 13.70 15.52
CA ALA A 153 -2.09 13.09 16.73
C ALA A 153 -1.46 11.71 16.98
N ALA A 154 -1.17 11.40 18.24
CA ALA A 154 -0.75 10.07 18.62
C ALA A 154 -1.91 9.08 18.45
N ARG A 155 -1.61 7.87 17.95
CA ARG A 155 -2.60 6.83 17.73
C ARG A 155 -1.98 5.43 17.80
N HIS A 156 -2.82 4.44 17.89
CA HIS A 156 -2.50 3.05 17.61
C HIS A 156 -3.58 2.47 16.71
N ASN A 157 -3.23 1.43 15.96
CA ASN A 157 -4.11 0.90 14.93
C ASN A 157 -3.97 -0.62 14.88
N PHE A 158 -5.08 -1.34 15.02
CA PHE A 158 -5.11 -2.78 14.86
C PHE A 158 -5.20 -3.16 13.38
N TYR A 159 -4.19 -2.77 12.63
CA TYR A 159 -3.91 -3.18 11.24
C TYR A 159 -2.42 -3.05 10.94
N GLU A 160 -1.94 -3.82 9.98
CA GLU A 160 -0.56 -3.69 9.51
C GLU A 160 -0.42 -2.45 8.64
N GLN A 161 0.73 -1.77 8.77
CA GLN A 161 1.05 -0.60 7.98
C GLN A 161 2.54 -0.44 7.75
N ASN A 162 2.88 0.01 6.54
CA ASN A 162 4.22 0.48 6.21
C ASN A 162 4.12 1.91 5.69
N LEU A 163 5.11 2.72 6.05
CA LEU A 163 5.13 4.14 5.73
C LEU A 163 6.32 4.47 4.83
N ILE A 164 6.08 5.35 3.88
CA ILE A 164 7.08 5.81 2.92
C ILE A 164 7.18 7.32 3.02
N GLY A 165 8.41 7.84 3.18
CA GLY A 165 8.68 9.26 3.08
C GLY A 165 8.49 9.74 1.64
N LEU A 166 7.46 10.54 1.38
CA LEU A 166 7.18 11.11 0.06
C LEU A 166 7.87 12.45 -0.16
N LYS A 167 7.91 13.28 0.90
CA LYS A 167 8.45 14.64 0.82
C LYS A 167 8.90 15.12 2.18
N GLY A 168 10.04 15.80 2.22
CA GLY A 168 10.59 16.36 3.44
C GLY A 168 11.21 15.30 4.34
N ARG A 169 11.33 15.61 5.62
CA ARG A 169 11.97 14.74 6.63
C ARG A 169 11.30 14.86 7.99
N GLY A 170 11.37 13.78 8.74
CA GLY A 170 10.79 13.75 10.08
C GLY A 170 11.26 12.56 10.88
N TYR A 171 10.55 12.31 11.94
CA TYR A 171 10.74 11.10 12.74
C TYR A 171 9.39 10.61 13.28
N THR A 172 9.36 9.36 13.64
CA THR A 172 8.21 8.73 14.30
C THR A 172 8.66 8.16 15.63
N MET A 173 7.92 8.50 16.68
CA MET A 173 8.06 7.84 17.98
C MET A 173 7.10 6.66 18.02
N VAL A 174 7.58 5.48 18.44
CA VAL A 174 6.82 4.23 18.49
C VAL A 174 6.97 3.61 19.87
N GLY A 175 5.86 3.17 20.46
CA GLY A 175 5.82 2.61 21.80
C GLY A 175 5.70 3.65 22.90
N HIS A 176 5.78 3.19 24.15
CA HIS A 176 5.63 3.99 25.34
C HIS A 176 7.00 4.23 26.05
N ALA A 177 7.17 5.39 26.65
CA ALA A 177 8.32 5.63 27.52
C ALA A 177 8.30 4.63 28.71
N PRO A 178 9.47 4.11 29.18
CA PRO A 178 10.82 4.44 28.72
C PRO A 178 11.30 3.64 27.49
N HIS A 179 10.49 2.76 26.94
CA HIS A 179 10.85 1.81 25.84
C HIS A 179 10.42 2.31 24.46
N ALA A 180 10.15 3.61 24.30
CA ALA A 180 9.81 4.17 23.01
C ALA A 180 11.03 4.19 22.08
N SER A 181 10.83 3.73 20.85
CA SER A 181 11.84 3.77 19.78
C SER A 181 11.58 4.97 18.87
N LYS A 182 12.66 5.62 18.40
CA LYS A 182 12.62 6.68 17.40
C LYS A 182 13.07 6.13 16.06
N VAL A 183 12.26 6.32 15.02
CA VAL A 183 12.66 6.07 13.63
C VAL A 183 12.71 7.40 12.87
N GLU A 184 13.85 7.73 12.29
CA GLU A 184 14.04 8.90 11.44
C GLU A 184 13.77 8.52 9.98
N TRP A 185 13.09 9.39 9.26
CA TRP A 185 12.73 9.15 7.88
C TRP A 185 12.90 10.42 7.01
N GLY A 186 13.15 10.21 5.75
CA GLY A 186 13.22 11.21 4.69
C GLY A 186 12.56 10.70 3.42
N GLU A 187 12.74 11.41 2.32
CA GLU A 187 12.25 10.98 1.00
C GLU A 187 12.88 9.65 0.60
N GLY A 188 12.06 8.70 0.16
CA GLY A 188 12.49 7.35 -0.21
C GLY A 188 12.66 6.37 0.96
N SER A 189 12.55 6.81 2.21
CA SER A 189 12.56 5.90 3.37
C SER A 189 11.33 5.01 3.39
N LEU A 190 11.51 3.75 3.76
CA LEU A 190 10.43 2.80 4.08
C LEU A 190 10.61 2.34 5.51
N PHE A 191 9.56 2.43 6.32
CA PHE A 191 9.57 1.90 7.68
C PHE A 191 8.21 1.34 8.08
N THR A 192 8.22 0.42 9.02
CA THR A 192 6.98 -0.16 9.58
C THR A 192 6.63 0.47 10.92
N VAL A 193 5.33 0.52 11.22
CA VAL A 193 4.84 0.68 12.58
C VAL A 193 4.31 -0.68 13.02
N PRO A 194 4.82 -1.24 14.14
CA PRO A 194 4.37 -2.53 14.63
C PRO A 194 2.87 -2.56 14.91
N LEU A 195 2.26 -3.72 14.72
CA LEU A 195 0.82 -3.90 14.89
C LEU A 195 0.34 -3.38 16.25
N ASN A 196 -0.63 -2.46 16.21
CA ASN A 196 -1.26 -1.82 17.36
C ASN A 196 -0.31 -1.06 18.30
N ALA A 197 0.95 -0.81 17.90
CA ALA A 197 1.86 0.01 18.69
C ALA A 197 1.44 1.49 18.66
N VAL A 198 1.47 2.13 19.82
CA VAL A 198 1.26 3.59 19.88
C VAL A 198 2.36 4.28 19.11
N HIS A 199 1.99 5.25 18.26
CA HIS A 199 2.95 5.98 17.46
C HIS A 199 2.51 7.42 17.20
N ARG A 200 3.50 8.27 16.92
CA ARG A 200 3.29 9.67 16.56
C ARG A 200 4.33 10.12 15.54
N HIS A 201 3.88 10.74 14.46
CA HIS A 201 4.74 11.24 13.38
C HIS A 201 5.02 12.73 13.59
N TYR A 202 6.28 13.15 13.40
CA TYR A 202 6.77 14.51 13.60
C TYR A 202 7.45 15.01 12.33
N ASN A 203 7.16 16.23 11.94
CA ASN A 203 7.90 16.95 10.91
C ASN A 203 9.10 17.65 11.53
N ALA A 204 10.31 17.32 11.10
CA ALA A 204 11.56 17.90 11.57
C ALA A 204 11.92 19.23 10.88
N ASP A 205 11.19 19.60 9.82
CA ASP A 205 11.36 20.88 9.12
C ASP A 205 10.35 21.89 9.66
N SER A 206 10.86 23.04 10.17
CA SER A 206 10.02 24.12 10.68
C SER A 206 9.49 25.07 9.61
N ALA A 207 9.97 24.95 8.37
CA ALA A 207 9.62 25.84 7.26
C ALA A 207 8.66 25.19 6.23
N HIS A 208 8.78 23.88 6.01
CA HIS A 208 8.04 23.20 4.96
C HIS A 208 7.24 22.01 5.51
N PRO A 209 6.07 21.67 4.90
CA PRO A 209 5.33 20.47 5.27
C PRO A 209 6.09 19.21 4.84
N ALA A 210 5.93 18.14 5.62
CA ALA A 210 6.41 16.81 5.26
C ALA A 210 5.25 15.87 4.93
N ARG A 211 5.47 14.89 4.04
CA ARG A 211 4.46 13.92 3.61
C ARG A 211 4.91 12.49 3.81
N LEU A 212 4.00 11.69 4.31
CA LEU A 212 4.11 10.23 4.41
C LEU A 212 3.00 9.57 3.59
N LEU A 213 3.34 8.52 2.86
CA LEU A 213 2.38 7.54 2.34
C LEU A 213 2.36 6.36 3.30
N ALA A 214 1.23 6.10 3.92
CA ALA A 214 0.99 4.84 4.62
C ALA A 214 0.23 3.89 3.69
N ILE A 215 0.68 2.65 3.57
CA ILE A 215 -0.07 1.56 2.94
C ILE A 215 -0.48 0.63 4.06
N THR A 216 -1.79 0.32 4.14
CA THR A 216 -2.39 -0.30 5.33
C THR A 216 -3.31 -1.45 4.97
N THR A 217 -3.50 -2.38 5.93
CA THR A 217 -4.54 -3.43 5.85
C THR A 217 -5.83 -3.00 6.55
N PHE A 218 -6.07 -1.70 6.72
CA PHE A 218 -7.29 -1.19 7.34
C PHE A 218 -8.57 -1.69 6.66
N PRO A 219 -8.69 -1.71 5.30
CA PRO A 219 -9.87 -2.26 4.65
C PRO A 219 -10.15 -3.69 5.05
N LEU A 220 -9.14 -4.56 5.02
CA LEU A 220 -9.27 -5.97 5.40
C LEU A 220 -9.75 -6.12 6.85
N MET A 221 -9.14 -5.38 7.78
CA MET A 221 -9.51 -5.47 9.20
C MET A 221 -10.94 -4.96 9.44
N LEU A 222 -11.36 -3.92 8.71
CA LEU A 222 -12.72 -3.41 8.79
C LEU A 222 -13.74 -4.40 8.20
N GLN A 223 -13.40 -5.05 7.08
CA GLN A 223 -14.24 -6.11 6.50
C GLN A 223 -14.39 -7.32 7.42
N LEU A 224 -13.31 -7.73 8.10
CA LEU A 224 -13.31 -8.88 9.00
C LEU A 224 -14.12 -8.64 10.28
N PHE A 225 -14.00 -7.46 10.87
CA PHE A 225 -14.55 -7.19 12.22
C PHE A 225 -15.74 -6.23 12.24
N GLY A 226 -15.93 -5.40 11.22
CA GLY A 226 -17.02 -4.43 11.15
C GLY A 226 -16.99 -3.38 12.26
N SER A 227 -15.88 -3.19 12.97
CA SER A 227 -15.79 -2.34 14.15
C SER A 227 -14.59 -1.39 14.10
N LEU A 228 -14.86 -0.08 13.98
CA LEU A 228 -13.85 0.96 14.09
C LEU A 228 -13.28 1.07 15.51
N ARG A 229 -14.09 0.79 16.53
CA ARG A 229 -13.63 0.80 17.93
C ARG A 229 -12.60 -0.28 18.17
N LEU A 230 -12.83 -1.50 17.67
CA LEU A 230 -11.82 -2.57 17.76
C LEU A 230 -10.52 -2.16 17.09
N ILE A 231 -10.61 -1.54 15.91
CA ILE A 231 -9.43 -1.16 15.13
C ILE A 231 -8.64 -0.02 15.78
N ASN A 232 -9.31 0.96 16.38
CA ASN A 232 -8.68 2.18 16.86
C ASN A 232 -8.53 2.24 18.40
N GLU A 233 -9.17 1.34 19.14
CA GLU A 233 -9.25 1.39 20.60
C GLU A 233 -8.91 0.04 21.26
N LEU A 234 -8.33 -0.93 20.53
CA LEU A 234 -7.94 -2.24 21.07
C LEU A 234 -6.88 -2.07 22.17
N PRO A 235 -7.19 -2.35 23.45
CA PRO A 235 -6.23 -2.19 24.55
C PRO A 235 -5.33 -3.43 24.67
N PHE A 236 -4.55 -3.70 23.61
CA PHE A 236 -3.67 -4.87 23.56
C PHE A 236 -2.32 -4.52 22.95
N GLU A 237 -1.25 -4.93 23.59
CA GLU A 237 0.12 -4.78 23.10
C GLU A 237 0.63 -6.11 22.53
N PHE A 238 1.07 -6.07 21.27
CA PHE A 238 1.67 -7.21 20.60
C PHE A 238 3.19 -7.24 20.88
N THR A 239 3.59 -7.65 22.08
CA THR A 239 5.00 -7.68 22.52
C THR A 239 5.88 -8.59 21.67
N ASN A 240 5.29 -9.57 20.99
CA ASN A 240 5.97 -10.41 20.00
C ASN A 240 6.22 -9.69 18.66
N ARG A 241 5.65 -8.51 18.45
CA ARG A 241 5.87 -7.63 17.28
C ARG A 241 6.78 -6.47 17.61
N PHE A 242 6.69 -5.97 18.82
CA PHE A 242 7.48 -4.85 19.30
C PHE A 242 7.72 -4.96 20.81
N ASP A 243 8.98 -5.09 21.17
CA ASP A 243 9.45 -5.22 22.56
C ASP A 243 10.13 -3.96 23.09
N GLY A 244 10.16 -2.89 22.28
CA GLY A 244 10.84 -1.65 22.64
C GLY A 244 12.37 -1.74 22.56
N SER A 245 12.93 -2.74 21.87
CA SER A 245 14.37 -2.88 21.78
C SER A 245 15.02 -1.69 21.07
N PRO A 246 16.17 -1.18 21.55
CA PRO A 246 16.81 0.02 20.98
C PRO A 246 17.25 -0.13 19.52
N ASP A 247 17.47 -1.36 19.09
CA ASP A 247 17.94 -1.70 17.76
C ASP A 247 16.81 -2.14 16.80
N TYR A 248 15.55 -2.01 17.20
CA TYR A 248 14.40 -2.43 16.40
C TYR A 248 14.42 -1.86 14.97
N TYR A 249 14.84 -0.60 14.79
CA TYR A 249 14.91 0.07 13.48
C TYR A 249 16.31 0.07 12.86
N THR A 250 17.32 -0.45 13.54
CA THR A 250 18.69 -0.49 13.02
C THR A 250 19.13 -1.89 12.61
N LYS A 251 18.44 -2.93 13.08
CA LYS A 251 18.69 -4.31 12.67
C LYS A 251 18.33 -4.52 11.21
N ARG A 252 19.26 -5.12 10.47
CA ARG A 252 19.02 -5.64 9.11
C ARG A 252 19.74 -6.97 8.98
N LYS A 253 19.06 -7.96 8.38
CA LYS A 253 19.60 -9.30 8.17
C LYS A 253 19.15 -9.82 6.80
N ARG A 254 20.09 -10.26 5.97
CA ARG A 254 19.78 -11.06 4.79
C ARG A 254 19.31 -12.45 5.24
N ILE A 255 18.08 -12.83 4.89
CA ILE A 255 17.47 -14.12 5.25
C ILE A 255 17.43 -15.09 4.08
N GLU A 256 17.32 -14.56 2.87
CA GLU A 256 17.30 -15.31 1.61
C GLU A 256 17.99 -14.48 0.52
N LEU A 257 18.22 -15.04 -0.68
CA LEU A 257 18.91 -14.36 -1.78
C LEU A 257 18.36 -12.96 -2.06
N ARG A 258 17.05 -12.81 -2.09
CA ARG A 258 16.33 -11.54 -2.38
C ARG A 258 15.49 -11.05 -1.20
N TRP A 259 15.75 -11.54 0.02
CA TRP A 259 14.96 -11.19 1.19
C TRP A 259 15.81 -10.66 2.33
N ASP A 260 15.48 -9.47 2.79
CA ASP A 260 16.02 -8.91 4.03
C ASP A 260 14.93 -8.85 5.11
N GLU A 261 15.31 -9.10 6.35
CA GLU A 261 14.54 -8.71 7.52
C GLU A 261 15.05 -7.35 7.99
N ALA A 262 14.16 -6.33 7.96
CA ALA A 262 14.48 -4.96 8.34
C ALA A 262 13.20 -4.19 8.68
N ASN A 263 13.23 -3.32 9.69
CA ASN A 263 12.09 -2.50 10.07
C ASN A 263 12.20 -1.05 9.58
N LEU A 264 13.36 -0.69 9.03
CA LEU A 264 13.65 0.56 8.35
C LEU A 264 14.56 0.29 7.15
N VAL A 265 14.19 0.81 6.00
CA VAL A 265 15.06 1.01 4.83
C VAL A 265 15.25 2.52 4.68
N PRO A 266 16.46 3.04 4.91
CA PRO A 266 16.69 4.49 4.94
C PRO A 266 16.36 5.20 3.63
N ASP A 267 16.70 4.58 2.49
CA ASP A 267 16.33 5.04 1.15
C ASP A 267 16.22 3.84 0.19
N MET A 268 15.02 3.59 -0.30
CA MET A 268 14.76 2.50 -1.24
C MET A 268 15.40 2.74 -2.62
N ARG A 269 15.71 3.99 -2.95
CA ARG A 269 16.33 4.36 -4.22
C ARG A 269 17.81 3.92 -4.28
N GLU A 270 18.46 3.87 -3.11
CA GLU A 270 19.89 3.52 -2.96
C GLU A 270 20.09 2.06 -2.51
N THR A 271 19.02 1.32 -2.26
CA THR A 271 19.12 -0.06 -1.80
C THR A 271 19.65 -0.96 -2.91
N GLU A 272 20.61 -1.83 -2.57
CA GLU A 272 21.11 -2.87 -3.47
C GLU A 272 20.01 -3.87 -3.82
N LEU A 273 19.83 -4.13 -5.10
CA LEU A 273 18.87 -5.08 -5.65
C LEU A 273 19.61 -6.30 -6.22
N VAL A 274 18.97 -7.46 -6.17
CA VAL A 274 19.52 -8.73 -6.65
C VAL A 274 18.87 -9.09 -7.99
N GLU A 275 19.62 -9.57 -8.95
CA GLU A 275 19.14 -9.99 -10.27
C GLU A 275 17.98 -10.99 -10.19
N TRP A 276 17.02 -10.80 -11.09
CA TRP A 276 15.85 -11.65 -11.26
C TRP A 276 15.38 -11.69 -12.71
N ASN A 277 16.20 -12.26 -13.56
CA ASN A 277 16.02 -12.26 -15.01
C ASN A 277 14.77 -13.02 -15.50
N GLU A 278 14.20 -13.91 -14.67
CA GLU A 278 12.98 -14.65 -15.00
C GLU A 278 11.73 -13.75 -15.08
N ARG A 279 11.81 -12.52 -14.56
CA ARG A 279 10.71 -11.53 -14.63
C ARG A 279 10.83 -10.57 -15.80
N GLY A 280 11.95 -10.57 -16.47
CA GLY A 280 12.34 -9.71 -17.58
C GLY A 280 13.84 -9.53 -17.61
N GLY A 281 14.42 -9.40 -18.80
CA GLY A 281 15.88 -9.24 -18.92
C GLY A 281 16.40 -8.00 -18.20
N GLY A 282 17.40 -8.16 -17.33
CA GLY A 282 17.97 -7.10 -16.51
C GLY A 282 17.12 -6.68 -15.30
N ASP A 283 16.11 -7.47 -14.96
CA ASP A 283 15.27 -7.22 -13.79
C ASP A 283 16.02 -7.50 -12.49
N ARG A 284 15.84 -6.66 -11.48
CA ARG A 284 16.43 -6.79 -10.16
C ARG A 284 15.40 -6.51 -9.08
N SER A 285 15.47 -7.22 -7.95
CA SER A 285 14.49 -7.03 -6.87
C SER A 285 15.09 -7.29 -5.50
N ILE A 286 14.47 -6.73 -4.48
CA ILE A 286 14.68 -7.03 -3.06
C ILE A 286 13.33 -6.98 -2.33
N PHE A 287 13.09 -7.94 -1.49
CA PHE A 287 11.91 -8.05 -0.64
C PHE A 287 12.28 -7.78 0.81
N TRP A 288 11.35 -7.25 1.58
CA TRP A 288 11.58 -7.03 3.01
C TRP A 288 10.52 -7.71 3.85
N LYS A 289 10.99 -8.37 4.90
CA LYS A 289 10.15 -8.82 6.00
C LYS A 289 10.24 -7.77 7.11
N MET A 290 9.11 -7.13 7.42
CA MET A 290 9.07 -5.97 8.31
C MET A 290 8.11 -6.20 9.48
N GLY A 291 8.49 -5.77 10.69
CA GLY A 291 7.61 -5.69 11.86
C GLY A 291 6.90 -6.97 12.27
N GLY A 292 7.39 -8.12 11.81
CA GLY A 292 6.71 -9.39 11.97
C GLY A 292 5.36 -9.45 11.26
N GLN A 293 5.13 -8.60 10.24
CA GLN A 293 3.92 -8.56 9.43
C GLN A 293 3.64 -9.92 8.79
N THR A 294 2.36 -10.18 8.60
CA THR A 294 1.87 -11.46 8.06
C THR A 294 1.02 -11.28 6.81
N ILE A 295 0.69 -10.05 6.45
CA ILE A 295 -0.12 -9.71 5.28
C ILE A 295 0.69 -8.89 4.31
N LEU A 296 1.25 -7.76 4.75
CA LEU A 296 1.98 -6.85 3.89
C LEU A 296 3.37 -7.39 3.54
N GLU A 297 3.68 -7.42 2.25
CA GLU A 297 4.94 -7.86 1.68
C GLU A 297 5.53 -6.78 0.77
N PRO A 298 6.36 -5.88 1.33
CA PRO A 298 7.01 -4.82 0.58
C PRO A 298 8.22 -5.33 -0.22
N HIS A 299 8.38 -4.81 -1.45
CA HIS A 299 9.58 -5.03 -2.24
C HIS A 299 9.92 -3.84 -3.12
N ALA A 300 11.17 -3.73 -3.55
CA ALA A 300 11.59 -2.85 -4.62
C ALA A 300 12.08 -3.67 -5.81
N SER A 301 11.79 -3.17 -7.00
CA SER A 301 12.28 -3.73 -8.25
C SER A 301 12.76 -2.64 -9.18
N GLU A 302 13.69 -3.01 -10.07
CA GLU A 302 14.25 -2.13 -11.07
C GLU A 302 14.43 -2.88 -12.39
N PHE A 303 14.19 -2.20 -13.50
CA PHE A 303 14.41 -2.71 -14.84
C PHE A 303 15.03 -1.65 -15.74
N GLU A 304 15.84 -2.10 -16.69
CA GLU A 304 16.72 -1.28 -17.49
C GLU A 304 15.99 -0.30 -18.41
N VAL A 305 16.72 0.70 -18.91
CA VAL A 305 16.24 1.66 -19.91
C VAL A 305 15.79 0.91 -21.17
N GLY A 306 14.60 1.25 -21.68
CA GLY A 306 14.07 0.63 -22.89
C GLY A 306 13.74 -0.86 -22.74
N SER A 307 13.55 -1.34 -21.51
CA SER A 307 13.10 -2.70 -21.21
C SER A 307 11.71 -2.71 -20.56
N TYR A 308 11.17 -3.88 -20.36
CA TYR A 308 9.87 -4.07 -19.72
C TYR A 308 9.83 -5.42 -18.97
N LYS A 309 8.92 -5.50 -17.99
CA LYS A 309 8.60 -6.76 -17.32
C LYS A 309 7.63 -7.58 -18.14
N LEU A 310 7.73 -8.91 -18.07
CA LEU A 310 6.77 -9.80 -18.69
C LEU A 310 5.37 -9.61 -18.12
N GLY A 311 4.36 -9.71 -18.97
CA GLY A 311 2.97 -9.61 -18.56
C GLY A 311 2.60 -10.71 -17.59
N HIS A 312 1.99 -10.36 -16.47
CA HIS A 312 1.63 -11.33 -15.43
C HIS A 312 0.33 -10.93 -14.71
N ARG A 313 -0.23 -11.87 -13.97
CA ARG A 313 -1.35 -11.65 -13.04
C ARG A 313 -1.20 -12.49 -11.79
N HIS A 314 -1.80 -12.04 -10.71
CA HIS A 314 -1.73 -12.71 -9.42
C HIS A 314 -3.00 -12.47 -8.59
N PRO A 315 -3.39 -13.43 -7.70
CA PRO A 315 -4.60 -13.33 -6.89
C PRO A 315 -4.33 -12.60 -5.56
N TYR A 316 -3.72 -11.41 -5.65
CA TYR A 316 -3.52 -10.49 -4.54
C TYR A 316 -3.45 -9.06 -5.06
N GLU A 317 -3.73 -8.11 -4.17
CA GLU A 317 -3.67 -6.68 -4.47
C GLU A 317 -2.22 -6.18 -4.52
N ALA A 318 -2.01 -5.09 -5.24
CA ALA A 318 -0.72 -4.41 -5.31
C ALA A 318 -0.89 -2.89 -5.38
N ILE A 319 -0.07 -2.16 -4.63
CA ILE A 319 0.07 -0.70 -4.71
C ILE A 319 1.53 -0.40 -5.04
N ILE A 320 1.78 0.21 -6.19
CA ILE A 320 3.11 0.41 -6.77
C ILE A 320 3.43 1.90 -6.79
N LEU A 321 4.51 2.31 -6.11
CA LEU A 321 5.04 3.68 -6.15
C LEU A 321 6.31 3.72 -7.00
N THR A 322 6.33 4.55 -8.03
CA THR A 322 7.54 4.79 -8.83
C THR A 322 8.55 5.63 -8.05
N LEU A 323 9.71 5.06 -7.78
CA LEU A 323 10.81 5.72 -7.05
C LEU A 323 11.74 6.48 -7.99
N ASN A 324 11.93 6.00 -9.22
CA ASN A 324 12.74 6.61 -10.26
C ASN A 324 12.28 6.12 -11.63
N GLY A 325 12.50 6.94 -12.67
CA GLY A 325 12.21 6.59 -14.05
C GLY A 325 10.85 7.08 -14.53
N LYS A 326 10.52 6.70 -15.77
CA LYS A 326 9.32 7.11 -16.48
C LYS A 326 8.89 6.01 -17.45
N GLY A 327 7.58 5.81 -17.58
CA GLY A 327 7.06 4.82 -18.50
C GLY A 327 5.55 4.70 -18.45
N PHE A 328 5.07 3.52 -18.75
CA PHE A 328 3.64 3.21 -18.65
C PHE A 328 3.42 1.76 -18.22
N SER A 329 2.22 1.48 -17.76
CA SER A 329 1.73 0.12 -17.51
C SER A 329 0.52 -0.16 -18.38
N LEU A 330 0.36 -1.40 -18.78
CA LEU A 330 -0.88 -1.92 -19.33
C LEU A 330 -1.57 -2.75 -18.25
N ALA A 331 -2.89 -2.62 -18.14
CA ALA A 331 -3.68 -3.45 -17.23
C ALA A 331 -4.99 -3.85 -17.94
N GLY A 332 -5.32 -5.13 -17.96
CA GLY A 332 -6.50 -5.63 -18.65
C GLY A 332 -7.02 -6.94 -18.06
N LYS A 333 -8.34 -7.04 -17.94
CA LYS A 333 -8.99 -8.22 -17.36
C LYS A 333 -8.80 -9.48 -18.23
N ASP A 334 -8.99 -9.33 -19.53
CA ASP A 334 -9.04 -10.45 -20.50
C ASP A 334 -7.83 -10.48 -21.42
N GLY A 335 -6.83 -9.66 -21.18
CA GLY A 335 -5.59 -9.57 -21.95
C GLY A 335 -4.96 -8.18 -21.89
N LEU A 336 -3.84 -8.01 -22.59
CA LEU A 336 -3.04 -6.78 -22.60
C LEU A 336 -3.03 -6.07 -23.96
N ASP A 337 -3.73 -6.60 -24.96
CA ASP A 337 -3.88 -5.91 -26.24
C ASP A 337 -4.64 -4.58 -26.09
N GLU A 338 -4.52 -3.71 -27.10
CA GLU A 338 -5.04 -2.34 -27.03
C GLU A 338 -6.56 -2.28 -26.80
N SER A 339 -7.30 -3.27 -27.25
CA SER A 339 -8.76 -3.32 -27.10
C SER A 339 -9.21 -3.79 -25.72
N LYS A 340 -8.34 -4.44 -24.94
CA LYS A 340 -8.66 -5.08 -23.66
C LYS A 340 -7.94 -4.47 -22.46
N SER A 341 -6.98 -3.57 -22.70
CA SER A 341 -6.18 -2.99 -21.64
C SER A 341 -6.30 -1.47 -21.56
N VAL A 342 -6.13 -0.95 -20.36
CA VAL A 342 -5.92 0.48 -20.12
C VAL A 342 -4.43 0.76 -20.01
N LYS A 343 -4.00 1.90 -20.60
CA LYS A 343 -2.63 2.42 -20.45
C LYS A 343 -2.60 3.39 -19.29
N LEU A 344 -1.67 3.18 -18.39
CA LEU A 344 -1.44 4.00 -17.21
C LEU A 344 -0.03 4.58 -17.28
N ASP A 345 0.10 5.85 -17.64
CA ASP A 345 1.40 6.53 -17.65
C ASP A 345 1.88 6.78 -16.22
N TRP A 346 3.19 6.64 -16.02
CA TRP A 346 3.82 6.87 -14.73
C TRP A 346 5.19 7.53 -14.86
N GLN A 347 5.57 8.21 -13.81
CA GLN A 347 6.85 8.85 -13.59
C GLN A 347 7.22 8.77 -12.12
N GLU A 348 8.38 9.29 -11.72
CA GLU A 348 8.75 9.38 -10.31
C GLU A 348 7.65 10.05 -9.46
N GLY A 349 7.27 9.40 -8.37
CA GLY A 349 6.18 9.81 -7.49
C GLY A 349 4.79 9.29 -7.90
N SER A 350 4.64 8.69 -9.08
CA SER A 350 3.35 8.09 -9.49
C SER A 350 3.03 6.85 -8.66
N ILE A 351 1.73 6.67 -8.37
CA ILE A 351 1.22 5.41 -7.83
C ILE A 351 0.35 4.75 -8.89
N VAL A 352 0.55 3.45 -9.09
CA VAL A 352 -0.27 2.58 -9.95
C VAL A 352 -0.70 1.37 -9.14
N SER A 353 -1.97 0.98 -9.29
CA SER A 353 -2.50 -0.23 -8.66
C SER A 353 -3.29 -1.01 -9.70
N PRO A 354 -2.75 -2.09 -10.26
CA PRO A 354 -3.50 -2.96 -11.14
C PRO A 354 -4.68 -3.61 -10.39
N PRO A 355 -5.87 -3.74 -11.01
CA PRO A 355 -6.98 -4.44 -10.38
C PRO A 355 -6.64 -5.88 -10.02
N TYR A 356 -7.23 -6.38 -8.95
CA TYR A 356 -7.09 -7.76 -8.50
C TYR A 356 -7.27 -8.77 -9.64
N TYR A 357 -6.25 -9.63 -9.83
CA TYR A 357 -6.22 -10.70 -10.84
C TYR A 357 -6.31 -10.25 -12.30
N TRP A 358 -6.07 -8.96 -12.60
CA TRP A 358 -5.94 -8.51 -13.98
C TRP A 358 -4.51 -8.74 -14.48
N TRP A 359 -4.38 -9.06 -15.77
CA TRP A 359 -3.11 -9.02 -16.47
C TRP A 359 -2.54 -7.60 -16.39
N HIS A 360 -1.26 -7.49 -16.07
CA HIS A 360 -0.56 -6.21 -16.09
C HIS A 360 0.90 -6.37 -16.48
N GLN A 361 1.46 -5.30 -17.03
CA GLN A 361 2.81 -5.24 -17.56
C GLN A 361 3.34 -3.82 -17.42
N HIS A 362 4.66 -3.67 -17.16
CA HIS A 362 5.29 -2.38 -16.89
C HIS A 362 6.42 -2.15 -17.88
N PHE A 363 6.47 -0.95 -18.50
CA PHE A 363 7.37 -0.59 -19.60
C PHE A 363 8.15 0.66 -19.24
N ASN A 364 9.49 0.58 -19.26
CA ASN A 364 10.36 1.73 -19.07
C ASN A 364 10.62 2.43 -20.42
N THR A 365 10.07 3.61 -20.60
CA THR A 365 10.33 4.48 -21.76
C THR A 365 11.22 5.67 -21.41
N GLY A 366 11.68 5.77 -20.17
CA GLY A 366 12.58 6.81 -19.70
C GLY A 366 14.02 6.61 -20.15
N THR A 367 14.88 7.54 -19.75
CA THR A 367 16.32 7.54 -20.05
C THR A 367 17.18 7.04 -18.88
N THR A 368 16.54 6.60 -17.82
CA THR A 368 17.15 6.02 -16.61
C THR A 368 16.50 4.68 -16.29
N PRO A 369 17.16 3.76 -15.58
CA PRO A 369 16.51 2.58 -15.05
C PRO A 369 15.27 2.95 -14.27
N ALA A 370 14.19 2.20 -14.42
CA ALA A 370 12.94 2.43 -13.71
C ALA A 370 12.91 1.59 -12.44
N ARG A 371 12.93 2.27 -11.30
CA ARG A 371 12.81 1.64 -9.98
C ARG A 371 11.46 1.94 -9.37
N TYR A 372 10.81 0.93 -8.85
CA TYR A 372 9.57 1.09 -8.12
C TYR A 372 9.59 0.32 -6.80
N PHE A 373 8.80 0.79 -5.88
CA PHE A 373 8.38 0.08 -4.68
C PHE A 373 7.00 -0.54 -4.96
N ALA A 374 6.78 -1.77 -4.54
CA ALA A 374 5.47 -2.37 -4.53
C ALA A 374 5.14 -2.93 -3.15
N MET A 375 3.91 -2.70 -2.71
CA MET A 375 3.30 -3.37 -1.59
C MET A 375 2.34 -4.41 -2.11
N THR A 376 2.51 -5.65 -1.70
CA THR A 376 1.65 -6.78 -2.05
C THR A 376 1.22 -7.53 -0.79
N GLU A 377 0.40 -8.55 -0.95
CA GLU A 377 -0.04 -9.43 0.14
C GLU A 377 0.74 -10.75 0.21
N GLY A 378 1.70 -10.92 -0.69
CA GLY A 378 2.55 -12.11 -0.75
C GLY A 378 1.77 -13.43 -0.75
N ASP A 379 2.07 -14.30 0.21
CA ASP A 379 1.41 -15.61 0.36
C ASP A 379 0.13 -15.56 1.24
N PHE A 380 -0.31 -14.38 1.67
CA PHE A 380 -1.48 -14.26 2.54
C PHE A 380 -2.75 -14.92 1.99
N PRO A 381 -3.12 -14.77 0.70
CA PRO A 381 -4.29 -15.48 0.15
C PRO A 381 -4.16 -17.00 0.28
N LYS A 382 -2.96 -17.56 0.07
CA LYS A 382 -2.71 -19.00 0.24
C LYS A 382 -3.01 -19.48 1.68
N ARG A 383 -2.66 -18.66 2.66
CA ARG A 383 -2.95 -18.98 4.08
C ARG A 383 -4.45 -18.94 4.40
N LEU A 384 -5.24 -18.25 3.57
CA LEU A 384 -6.71 -18.27 3.62
C LEU A 384 -7.33 -19.38 2.78
N GLY A 385 -6.52 -20.29 2.21
CA GLY A 385 -7.01 -21.37 1.35
C GLY A 385 -7.32 -20.94 -0.10
N ILE A 386 -6.92 -19.74 -0.51
CA ILE A 386 -7.06 -19.24 -1.88
C ILE A 386 -5.80 -19.67 -2.66
N PRO A 387 -5.93 -20.43 -3.76
CA PRO A 387 -4.78 -20.81 -4.55
C PRO A 387 -3.98 -19.59 -5.06
N LEU A 388 -2.65 -19.62 -4.92
CA LEU A 388 -1.77 -18.64 -5.55
C LEU A 388 -1.57 -19.03 -7.01
N ASP A 389 -2.55 -18.71 -7.85
CA ASP A 389 -2.47 -18.87 -9.30
C ASP A 389 -1.79 -17.63 -9.91
N VAL A 390 -0.46 -17.57 -9.76
CA VAL A 390 0.37 -16.55 -10.41
C VAL A 390 0.65 -17.02 -11.83
N GLN A 391 0.29 -16.21 -12.82
CA GLN A 391 0.49 -16.53 -14.23
C GLN A 391 1.38 -15.47 -14.89
N GLN A 392 2.21 -15.90 -15.83
CA GLN A 392 3.09 -15.06 -16.63
C GLN A 392 2.91 -15.38 -18.12
N ILE A 393 2.96 -14.36 -18.95
CA ILE A 393 3.01 -14.48 -20.40
C ILE A 393 4.49 -14.51 -20.79
N GLU A 394 4.95 -15.63 -21.30
CA GLU A 394 6.33 -15.75 -21.76
C GLU A 394 6.57 -14.89 -23.01
N ALA A 395 7.80 -14.45 -23.23
CA ALA A 395 8.14 -13.53 -24.30
C ALA A 395 7.74 -14.04 -25.70
N ASN A 396 7.79 -15.35 -25.91
CA ASN A 396 7.35 -15.99 -27.18
C ASN A 396 5.84 -16.13 -27.30
N GLN A 397 5.09 -15.88 -26.24
CA GLN A 397 3.62 -15.91 -26.18
C GLN A 397 3.00 -14.50 -26.17
N GLU A 398 3.83 -13.48 -26.07
CA GLU A 398 3.36 -12.09 -26.02
C GLU A 398 2.73 -11.68 -27.35
N ASP A 399 1.59 -10.96 -27.30
CA ASP A 399 0.99 -10.40 -28.50
C ASP A 399 1.97 -9.40 -29.17
N PRO A 400 2.34 -9.61 -30.44
CA PRO A 400 3.25 -8.72 -31.17
C PRO A 400 2.81 -7.24 -31.19
N GLN A 401 1.53 -6.94 -30.94
CA GLN A 401 1.04 -5.56 -30.84
C GLN A 401 1.57 -4.86 -29.59
N ILE A 402 1.79 -5.59 -28.49
CA ILE A 402 2.35 -5.03 -27.25
C ILE A 402 3.76 -4.51 -27.51
N LYS A 403 4.59 -5.33 -28.17
CA LYS A 403 5.95 -4.95 -28.55
C LYS A 403 5.96 -3.74 -29.49
N ARG A 404 5.10 -3.71 -30.51
CA ARG A 404 4.98 -2.56 -31.43
C ARG A 404 4.58 -1.29 -30.67
N ARG A 405 3.61 -1.39 -29.78
CA ARG A 405 3.18 -0.25 -28.94
C ARG A 405 4.31 0.27 -28.07
N PHE A 406 5.10 -0.62 -27.48
CA PHE A 406 6.26 -0.23 -26.69
C PHE A 406 7.31 0.48 -27.56
N GLU A 407 7.64 -0.04 -28.74
CA GLU A 407 8.56 0.59 -29.69
C GLU A 407 8.09 1.99 -30.13
N GLU A 408 6.80 2.18 -30.36
CA GLU A 408 6.20 3.48 -30.66
C GLU A 408 6.33 4.47 -29.49
N GLU A 409 6.10 4.01 -28.25
CA GLU A 409 6.26 4.86 -27.05
C GLU A 409 7.74 5.19 -26.81
N LEU A 410 8.67 4.28 -27.03
CA LEU A 410 10.10 4.56 -26.98
C LEU A 410 10.51 5.63 -28.02
N LYS A 411 10.01 5.49 -29.24
CA LYS A 411 10.26 6.49 -30.31
C LYS A 411 9.70 7.87 -29.93
N LYS A 412 8.50 7.93 -29.37
CA LYS A 412 7.90 9.19 -28.86
C LYS A 412 8.74 9.80 -27.74
N ALA A 413 9.28 8.97 -26.86
CA ALA A 413 10.12 9.38 -25.74
C ALA A 413 11.56 9.73 -26.15
N GLY A 414 11.99 9.38 -27.36
CA GLY A 414 13.38 9.53 -27.82
C GLY A 414 14.35 8.56 -27.16
N THR A 415 13.85 7.44 -26.65
CA THR A 415 14.62 6.40 -25.94
C THR A 415 14.89 5.24 -26.89
N ALA A 416 16.12 4.71 -26.91
CA ALA A 416 16.43 3.49 -27.64
C ALA A 416 15.88 2.26 -26.90
N ALA A 417 15.40 1.27 -27.65
CA ALA A 417 15.10 -0.03 -27.07
C ALA A 417 16.37 -0.62 -26.47
N ALA A 418 16.26 -1.18 -25.27
CA ALA A 418 17.37 -1.94 -24.71
C ALA A 418 17.69 -3.08 -25.67
N GLN A 419 18.96 -3.33 -25.91
CA GLN A 419 19.42 -4.61 -26.42
C GLN A 419 19.32 -5.65 -25.29
N VAL A 420 18.13 -5.77 -24.72
CA VAL A 420 17.84 -6.83 -23.77
C VAL A 420 17.78 -8.08 -24.62
N HIS A 421 18.85 -8.80 -24.64
CA HIS A 421 18.83 -10.19 -25.04
C HIS A 421 17.90 -10.89 -24.04
N HIS A 422 16.62 -11.01 -24.37
CA HIS A 422 15.87 -12.14 -23.90
C HIS A 422 16.64 -13.33 -24.49
N ASN A 423 17.59 -13.89 -23.71
CA ASN A 423 18.31 -15.09 -24.05
C ASN A 423 17.30 -16.25 -24.09
N LEU A 424 16.46 -16.20 -25.12
CA LEU A 424 15.75 -17.34 -25.65
C LEU A 424 16.70 -17.97 -26.68
N ASP A 425 17.78 -18.53 -26.20
CA ASP A 425 18.48 -19.55 -26.95
C ASP A 425 17.52 -20.73 -27.04
N GLU A 426 16.90 -20.86 -28.21
CA GLU A 426 15.86 -21.85 -28.51
C GLU A 426 16.36 -23.31 -28.44
N SER A 427 17.60 -23.55 -27.99
CA SER A 427 18.24 -24.84 -28.16
C SER A 427 18.41 -25.72 -26.92
N ASP A 428 18.15 -25.26 -25.67
CA ASP A 428 18.59 -26.05 -24.52
C ASP A 428 17.63 -26.22 -23.32
N HIS A 429 16.33 -26.12 -23.47
CA HIS A 429 15.43 -26.56 -22.40
C HIS A 429 14.29 -27.47 -22.87
N PRO A 430 14.45 -28.80 -22.77
CA PRO A 430 13.32 -29.70 -22.82
C PRO A 430 12.51 -29.54 -21.52
N GLY A 431 11.33 -28.92 -21.64
CA GLY A 431 10.17 -29.13 -20.78
C GLY A 431 10.39 -29.00 -19.26
N HIS A 432 10.52 -27.78 -18.74
CA HIS A 432 10.24 -27.54 -17.32
C HIS A 432 8.86 -26.91 -17.17
N THR A 433 7.86 -27.76 -16.98
CA THR A 433 6.60 -27.37 -16.34
C THR A 433 6.90 -27.00 -14.91
N HIS A 434 6.88 -25.71 -14.56
CA HIS A 434 6.99 -25.27 -13.17
C HIS A 434 5.71 -25.63 -12.42
N SER A 435 5.64 -26.87 -11.97
CA SER A 435 4.78 -27.31 -10.89
C SER A 435 5.57 -27.07 -9.60
N HIS A 436 5.28 -26.01 -8.87
CA HIS A 436 5.76 -25.87 -7.50
C HIS A 436 5.00 -26.83 -6.58
N GLY A 437 5.37 -28.10 -6.66
CA GLY A 437 4.98 -29.13 -5.71
C GLY A 437 6.12 -29.35 -4.73
N HIS A 438 6.13 -28.70 -3.59
CA HIS A 438 6.92 -29.16 -2.46
C HIS A 438 6.25 -30.40 -1.83
N GLY A 439 6.54 -31.55 -2.38
CA GLY A 439 6.29 -32.83 -1.76
C GLY A 439 7.56 -33.35 -1.10
N HIS A 440 7.76 -33.12 0.18
CA HIS A 440 8.70 -33.90 0.97
C HIS A 440 8.06 -35.24 1.27
N SER A 441 8.34 -36.25 0.46
CA SER A 441 8.14 -37.64 0.83
C SER A 441 9.43 -38.13 1.45
N HIS A 442 9.46 -38.27 2.76
CA HIS A 442 10.45 -39.10 3.43
C HIS A 442 10.04 -40.58 3.26
N SER A 443 10.67 -41.27 2.33
CA SER A 443 10.70 -42.72 2.29
C SER A 443 11.85 -43.17 3.16
N HIS A 444 11.52 -43.78 4.29
CA HIS A 444 12.48 -44.61 5.03
C HIS A 444 12.56 -45.97 4.36
N PRO A 445 13.76 -46.52 4.12
CA PRO A 445 13.92 -47.90 3.77
C PRO A 445 13.77 -48.75 5.04
N HIS A 446 12.84 -49.71 4.98
CA HIS A 446 12.85 -50.85 5.89
C HIS A 446 13.93 -51.80 5.42
N ASP A 447 14.89 -52.07 6.28
CA ASP A 447 15.70 -53.27 6.18
C ASP A 447 15.98 -53.81 7.58
N GLY A 448 15.71 -55.13 7.73
CA GLY A 448 16.50 -56.04 8.50
C GLY A 448 16.05 -56.36 9.92
N ASP A 449 15.19 -57.30 9.98
CA ASP A 449 15.16 -58.45 10.88
C ASP A 449 16.45 -58.73 11.69
N HIS A 450 16.37 -58.70 13.00
CA HIS A 450 17.17 -59.55 13.88
C HIS A 450 16.45 -59.78 15.23
N SER A 451 15.97 -61.00 15.39
CA SER A 451 15.67 -61.66 16.65
C SER A 451 16.91 -61.72 17.58
N HIS A 452 16.74 -61.52 18.89
CA HIS A 452 17.21 -62.41 19.98
C HIS A 452 16.83 -61.87 21.35
N ASP A 453 16.12 -62.70 22.06
CA ASP A 453 16.15 -63.11 23.46
C ASP A 453 17.02 -62.30 24.46
N VAL A 454 16.46 -61.81 25.49
CA VAL A 454 16.40 -62.23 26.94
C VAL A 454 15.52 -61.19 27.67
#